data_4b2828f1ab82858af89147506970f15b
#
_entry.id   4b2828f1ab82858af89147506970f15b
#
_cell.length_a   1.000
_cell.length_b   1.000
_cell.length_c   1.000
_cell.angle_alpha   90.00
_cell.angle_beta   90.00
_cell.angle_gamma   90.00
#
_symmetry.space_group_name_H-M   'P 1'
#
loop_
_entity.id
_entity.type
_entity.pdbx_description
1 polymer ?
#
loop_
_entity_poly.entity_id
_entity_poly.type
_entity_poly.pdbx_seq_one_letter_code
_entity_poly.pdbx_strand_id
1 'polypeptide(L)'
;LDLAPYGIRVNCVAPGAICIRTPEEIKAEGRTELEGFWESLGERIPMGRNGTPKDIGRAVVFLASENAAYITGEVLRVDGGLILPGMPEKVENDKNAWGGEK
;
A
#
# COMPACT_ATOMS: atom_id res chain seq x y z
N LEU A 1 -10.36 -9.82 -20.19
CA LEU A 1 -9.53 -9.77 -21.39
C LEU A 1 -10.31 -9.71 -22.66
N ASP A 2 -11.62 -9.85 -22.56
CA ASP A 2 -12.47 -9.78 -23.75
C ASP A 2 -12.42 -8.42 -24.41
N LEU A 3 -12.01 -7.40 -23.67
CA LEU A 3 -11.97 -6.03 -24.15
C LEU A 3 -10.65 -5.66 -24.81
N ALA A 4 -9.63 -6.48 -24.62
CA ALA A 4 -8.31 -6.16 -25.14
C ALA A 4 -8.28 -5.98 -26.67
N PRO A 5 -9.02 -6.79 -27.44
CA PRO A 5 -9.01 -6.60 -28.90
C PRO A 5 -9.57 -5.25 -29.34
N TYR A 6 -10.30 -4.58 -28.46
CA TYR A 6 -10.88 -3.28 -28.78
C TYR A 6 -10.03 -2.13 -28.26
N GLY A 7 -8.83 -2.43 -27.80
CA GLY A 7 -7.95 -1.38 -27.31
C GLY A 7 -8.29 -0.88 -25.91
N ILE A 8 -9.05 -1.68 -25.17
CA ILE A 8 -9.47 -1.29 -23.83
C ILE A 8 -8.65 -2.10 -22.83
N ARG A 9 -8.01 -1.41 -21.91
CA ARG A 9 -7.24 -2.03 -20.84
C ARG A 9 -8.04 -1.98 -19.56
N VAL A 10 -7.95 -3.05 -18.77
CA VAL A 10 -8.65 -3.12 -17.49
C VAL A 10 -7.65 -3.61 -16.46
N ASN A 11 -7.38 -2.78 -15.47
CA ASN A 11 -6.47 -3.10 -14.40
C ASN A 11 -7.12 -2.77 -13.07
N CYS A 12 -6.53 -3.31 -12.02
CA CYS A 12 -7.08 -3.15 -10.68
C CYS A 12 -5.97 -2.66 -9.76
N VAL A 13 -6.32 -1.77 -8.83
CA VAL A 13 -5.39 -1.35 -7.79
C VAL A 13 -5.91 -1.91 -6.48
N ALA A 14 -5.03 -2.59 -5.75
CA ALA A 14 -5.38 -3.21 -4.48
C ALA A 14 -4.63 -2.46 -3.38
N PRO A 15 -5.31 -1.55 -2.67
CA PRO A 15 -4.66 -0.77 -1.63
C PRO A 15 -4.37 -1.60 -0.39
N GLY A 16 -3.34 -1.19 0.35
CA GLY A 16 -3.09 -1.75 1.65
C GLY A 16 -3.74 -0.90 2.73
N ALA A 17 -2.99 -0.60 3.77
CA ALA A 17 -3.49 0.21 4.87
C ALA A 17 -3.35 1.69 4.49
N ILE A 18 -4.46 2.29 4.14
CA ILE A 18 -4.48 3.67 3.67
C ILE A 18 -5.20 4.53 4.68
N CYS A 19 -4.49 5.50 5.23
CA CYS A 19 -5.10 6.42 6.17
C CYS A 19 -5.60 7.63 5.39
N ILE A 20 -6.90 7.80 5.37
CA ILE A 20 -7.50 8.90 4.61
C ILE A 20 -7.59 10.18 5.40
N ARG A 21 -7.16 10.15 6.65
CA ARG A 21 -7.17 11.33 7.50
C ARG A 21 -5.78 11.79 7.81
N THR A 22 -5.59 13.09 7.85
CA THR A 22 -4.29 13.62 8.24
C THR A 22 -4.13 13.50 9.75
N PRO A 23 -2.88 13.51 10.24
CA PRO A 23 -2.68 13.49 11.68
C PRO A 23 -3.41 14.63 12.39
N GLU A 24 -3.48 15.79 11.74
CA GLU A 24 -4.18 16.92 12.33
C GLU A 24 -5.68 16.65 12.48
N GLU A 25 -6.25 16.00 11.48
CA GLU A 25 -7.66 15.65 11.54
C GLU A 25 -7.96 14.66 12.65
N ILE A 26 -7.07 13.69 12.81
CA ILE A 26 -7.25 12.71 13.87
C ILE A 26 -7.15 13.36 15.23
N LYS A 27 -6.21 14.27 15.39
CA LYS A 27 -6.07 14.98 16.64
C LYS A 27 -7.26 15.85 16.94
N ALA A 28 -7.82 16.48 15.92
CA ALA A 28 -8.95 17.36 16.11
C ALA A 28 -10.17 16.61 16.60
N GLU A 29 -10.26 15.32 16.30
CA GLU A 29 -11.37 14.51 16.77
C GLU A 29 -11.19 14.05 18.20
N GLY A 30 -10.00 14.23 18.76
CA GLY A 30 -9.75 13.81 20.13
C GLY A 30 -9.70 12.32 20.34
N ARG A 31 -9.47 11.58 19.29
CA ARG A 31 -9.48 10.11 19.37
C ARG A 31 -8.04 9.61 19.39
N THR A 32 -7.43 9.72 20.54
CA THR A 32 -6.02 9.38 20.66
C THR A 32 -5.75 7.88 20.42
N GLU A 33 -6.72 7.03 20.75
CA GLU A 33 -6.50 5.61 20.46
C GLU A 33 -6.47 5.34 18.96
N LEU A 34 -7.16 6.14 18.17
CA LEU A 34 -7.11 6.01 16.73
C LEU A 34 -5.73 6.39 16.20
N GLU A 35 -5.16 7.43 16.77
CA GLU A 35 -3.80 7.83 16.42
C GLU A 35 -2.83 6.69 16.67
N GLY A 36 -2.92 6.10 17.87
CA GLY A 36 -2.04 5.01 18.23
C GLY A 36 -2.21 3.80 17.33
N PHE A 37 -3.45 3.53 16.94
CA PHE A 37 -3.71 2.41 16.05
C PHE A 37 -3.00 2.59 14.71
N TRP A 38 -3.14 3.76 14.10
CA TRP A 38 -2.52 4.00 12.80
C TRP A 38 -1.01 4.00 12.90
N GLU A 39 -0.48 4.57 13.96
CA GLU A 39 0.95 4.60 14.16
C GLU A 39 1.51 3.18 14.31
N SER A 40 0.85 2.38 15.12
CA SER A 40 1.26 1.01 15.35
C SER A 40 1.18 0.19 14.07
N LEU A 41 0.12 0.41 13.30
CA LEU A 41 -0.04 -0.30 12.06
C LEU A 41 1.06 0.07 11.07
N GLY A 42 1.41 1.35 11.03
CA GLY A 42 2.46 1.80 10.14
C GLY A 42 3.79 1.16 10.43
N GLU A 43 4.06 0.90 11.70
CA GLU A 43 5.32 0.27 12.06
C GLU A 43 5.43 -1.15 11.55
N ARG A 44 4.31 -1.78 11.28
CA ARG A 44 4.30 -3.15 10.80
C ARG A 44 4.37 -3.26 9.29
N ILE A 45 4.27 -2.14 8.61
CA ILE A 45 4.35 -2.11 7.16
C ILE A 45 5.82 -2.03 6.78
N PRO A 46 6.30 -2.88 5.87
CA PRO A 46 7.73 -2.87 5.54
C PRO A 46 8.28 -1.51 5.14
N MET A 47 7.50 -0.69 4.43
CA MET A 47 7.98 0.65 4.10
C MET A 47 7.87 1.64 5.24
N GLY A 48 7.29 1.22 6.36
CA GLY A 48 7.35 2.01 7.58
C GLY A 48 6.29 3.06 7.74
N ARG A 49 5.30 3.08 6.87
CA ARG A 49 4.24 4.08 6.98
C ARG A 49 2.99 3.59 6.31
N ASN A 50 1.87 4.11 6.77
CA ASN A 50 0.60 3.90 6.08
C ASN A 50 0.61 4.63 4.76
N GLY A 51 -0.18 4.14 3.81
CA GLY A 51 -0.34 4.84 2.57
C GLY A 51 -1.28 6.02 2.72
N THR A 52 -1.29 6.86 1.70
CA THR A 52 -2.19 8.00 1.64
C THR A 52 -3.04 7.86 0.40
N PRO A 53 -4.14 8.61 0.33
CA PRO A 53 -4.94 8.59 -0.91
C PRO A 53 -4.11 8.95 -2.14
N LYS A 54 -3.12 9.83 -1.97
CA LYS A 54 -2.26 10.22 -3.08
C LYS A 54 -1.44 9.04 -3.58
N ASP A 55 -0.99 8.17 -2.67
CA ASP A 55 -0.27 6.98 -3.10
C ASP A 55 -1.11 6.13 -4.04
N ILE A 56 -2.39 5.99 -3.73
CA ILE A 56 -3.28 5.22 -4.57
C ILE A 56 -3.59 5.95 -5.86
N GLY A 57 -3.84 7.26 -5.76
CA GLY A 57 -4.15 8.05 -6.93
C GLY A 57 -3.03 8.04 -7.96
N ARG A 58 -1.80 8.10 -7.49
CA ARG A 58 -0.66 8.06 -8.40
C ARG A 58 -0.57 6.73 -9.14
N ALA A 59 -0.89 5.63 -8.46
CA ALA A 59 -0.90 4.33 -9.11
C ALA A 59 -1.99 4.27 -10.17
N VAL A 60 -3.15 4.82 -9.87
CA VAL A 60 -4.25 4.84 -10.82
C VAL A 60 -3.89 5.67 -12.04
N VAL A 61 -3.30 6.83 -11.82
CA VAL A 61 -2.90 7.68 -12.93
C VAL A 61 -1.88 6.97 -13.82
N PHE A 62 -0.92 6.28 -13.21
CA PHE A 62 0.06 5.53 -13.99
C PHE A 62 -0.63 4.47 -14.86
N LEU A 63 -1.52 3.69 -14.26
CA LEU A 63 -2.18 2.61 -15.01
C LEU A 63 -3.08 3.16 -16.11
N ALA A 64 -3.62 4.36 -15.93
CA ALA A 64 -4.48 4.96 -16.92
C ALA A 64 -3.70 5.69 -18.02
N SER A 65 -2.39 5.83 -17.86
CA SER A 65 -1.60 6.65 -18.76
C SER A 65 -0.99 5.83 -19.88
N GLU A 66 -0.39 6.54 -20.83
CA GLU A 66 0.33 5.89 -21.90
C GLU A 66 1.53 5.11 -21.41
N ASN A 67 2.03 5.47 -20.24
CA ASN A 67 3.16 4.75 -19.68
C ASN A 67 2.80 3.31 -19.33
N ALA A 68 1.53 3.00 -19.23
CA ALA A 68 1.07 1.65 -18.96
C ALA A 68 0.37 1.05 -20.17
N ALA A 69 0.76 1.48 -21.36
CA ALA A 69 0.04 1.11 -22.58
C ALA A 69 0.01 -0.38 -22.85
N TYR A 70 0.99 -1.11 -22.34
CA TYR A 70 1.06 -2.55 -22.59
C TYR A 70 0.65 -3.36 -21.35
N ILE A 71 -0.05 -2.73 -20.41
CA ILE A 71 -0.47 -3.38 -19.16
C ILE A 71 -1.98 -3.53 -19.15
N THR A 72 -2.45 -4.76 -19.08
CA THR A 72 -3.87 -5.03 -18.89
C THR A 72 -3.99 -6.33 -18.09
N GLY A 73 -5.06 -6.45 -17.35
CA GLY A 73 -5.29 -7.64 -16.56
C GLY A 73 -4.45 -7.69 -15.29
N GLU A 74 -3.86 -6.58 -14.91
CA GLU A 74 -2.96 -6.54 -13.77
C GLU A 74 -3.69 -6.15 -12.49
N VAL A 75 -3.31 -6.78 -11.38
CA VAL A 75 -3.73 -6.34 -10.05
C VAL A 75 -2.50 -5.77 -9.39
N LEU A 76 -2.46 -4.46 -9.26
CA LEU A 76 -1.30 -3.77 -8.71
C LEU A 76 -1.52 -3.48 -7.23
N ARG A 77 -0.73 -4.13 -6.40
CA ARG A 77 -0.82 -3.88 -4.97
C ARG A 77 -0.05 -2.63 -4.63
N VAL A 78 -0.70 -1.74 -3.87
CA VAL A 78 -0.08 -0.49 -3.43
C VAL A 78 -0.20 -0.49 -1.92
N ASP A 79 0.71 -1.18 -1.27
CA ASP A 79 0.55 -1.52 0.13
C ASP A 79 1.83 -1.39 0.96
N GLY A 80 2.87 -0.78 0.41
CA GLY A 80 4.11 -0.63 1.15
C GLY A 80 4.77 -1.94 1.50
N GLY A 81 4.38 -3.01 0.86
CA GLY A 81 4.94 -4.32 1.12
C GLY A 81 4.22 -5.10 2.19
N LEU A 82 3.06 -4.61 2.61
CA LEU A 82 2.35 -5.20 3.74
C LEU A 82 2.11 -6.68 3.59
N ILE A 83 1.83 -7.13 2.39
CA ILE A 83 1.47 -8.53 2.16
C ILE A 83 2.67 -9.42 1.90
N LEU A 84 3.75 -8.85 1.38
CA LEU A 84 4.87 -9.64 0.93
C LEU A 84 5.42 -10.63 1.94
N PRO A 85 5.74 -10.21 3.15
CA PRO A 85 6.29 -11.17 4.12
C PRO A 85 5.22 -11.89 4.91
N GLY A 86 3.98 -11.81 4.46
CA GLY A 86 2.92 -12.49 5.19
C GLY A 86 2.63 -11.86 6.53
N MET A 87 2.76 -10.56 6.61
CA MET A 87 2.51 -9.84 7.85
C MET A 87 3.38 -10.30 8.99
N PRO A 88 4.68 -10.26 8.80
CA PRO A 88 5.57 -10.70 9.87
C PRO A 88 5.50 -9.71 11.01
N GLU A 89 5.29 -10.22 12.20
CA GLU A 89 5.19 -9.33 13.33
C GLU A 89 6.47 -9.18 14.08
N LYS A 90 7.41 -10.04 13.84
CA LYS A 90 8.64 -10.01 14.61
C LYS A 90 9.87 -9.97 13.77
N VAL A 91 9.76 -9.47 12.58
CA VAL A 91 10.90 -9.46 11.68
C VAL A 91 12.07 -8.69 12.29
N GLU A 92 11.77 -7.58 12.93
CA GLU A 92 12.82 -6.76 13.47
C GLU A 92 13.53 -7.45 14.63
N ASN A 93 12.90 -8.44 15.25
CA ASN A 93 13.48 -9.16 16.35
C ASN A 93 14.13 -10.46 15.93
N ASP A 94 14.02 -10.79 14.69
CA ASP A 94 14.59 -12.03 14.19
C ASP A 94 15.55 -11.69 13.07
N LYS A 95 16.72 -11.26 13.47
CA LYS A 95 17.70 -10.81 12.50
C LYS A 95 18.18 -11.90 11.60
N ASN A 96 18.06 -13.14 12.05
CA ASN A 96 18.51 -14.26 11.24
C ASN A 96 17.53 -14.64 10.17
N ALA A 97 16.32 -14.13 10.26
CA ALA A 97 15.29 -14.47 9.27
C ALA A 97 15.68 -14.01 7.88
N TRP A 98 16.59 -13.04 7.80
CA TRP A 98 16.98 -12.47 6.53
C TRP A 98 18.33 -12.94 6.04
N GLY A 99 18.75 -14.09 6.53
CA GLY A 99 20.00 -14.60 6.02
C GLY A 99 21.17 -14.28 6.90
N GLY A 100 20.94 -14.02 8.13
CA GLY A 100 22.00 -13.95 9.08
C GLY A 100 22.24 -12.56 9.62
N GLU A 101 23.35 -12.48 10.22
CA GLU A 101 23.74 -11.26 10.90
C GLU A 101 24.23 -10.28 9.91
N LYS A 102 23.42 -9.74 9.15
CA LYS A 102 23.94 -8.77 8.21
C LYS A 102 24.30 -7.48 8.87
#